data_7c340f82a7f1bbd7625fd92d2db72ae4
#
_entry.id   7c340f82a7f1bbd7625fd92d2db72ae4
#
_cell.length_a   1.000
_cell.length_b   1.000
_cell.length_c   1.000
_cell.angle_alpha   90.00
_cell.angle_beta   90.00
_cell.angle_gamma   90.00
#
_symmetry.space_group_name_H-M   'P 1'
#
loop_
_entity.id
_entity.type
_entity.pdbx_description
1 polymer ?
#
loop_
_entity_poly.entity_id
_entity_poly.type
_entity_poly.pdbx_seq_one_letter_code
_entity_poly.pdbx_strand_id
1 'polypeptide(L)'
;MAIALIATFAYLLGWSQIFTVKTIEVLGSPNALSEVDILKMSQVKIGGQLARVNTQATKENIQEIRWVRDVDISRNWIDGKVQLSVLARDPIAYFNIDQVEGQTIDNQGELFVLPGFSNPELPVISAATSAGALEANDLFTAFPADFRRSITSMVATASSSFLLNAKLKGRNIKIRWGDSAEMNLKISVIDRLLALPENKKITLIDLLAPHAPIVR
;
A
#
# COMPACT_ATOMS: atom_id res chain seq x y z
N MET A 1 -52.47 -18.46 -11.75
CA MET A 1 -51.36 -19.00 -12.61
C MET A 1 -50.02 -18.26 -12.40
N ALA A 2 -49.90 -16.94 -12.58
CA ALA A 2 -48.63 -16.21 -12.44
C ALA A 2 -47.98 -16.34 -11.06
N ILE A 3 -48.74 -16.25 -9.95
CA ILE A 3 -48.21 -16.37 -8.59
C ILE A 3 -47.65 -17.77 -8.32
N ALA A 4 -48.30 -18.82 -8.81
CA ALA A 4 -47.80 -20.20 -8.67
C ALA A 4 -46.51 -20.42 -9.43
N LEU A 5 -46.39 -19.87 -10.64
CA LEU A 5 -45.15 -19.91 -11.42
C LEU A 5 -44.00 -19.17 -10.71
N ILE A 6 -44.25 -17.97 -10.17
CA ILE A 6 -43.24 -17.20 -9.41
C ILE A 6 -42.82 -17.98 -8.15
N ALA A 7 -43.77 -18.57 -7.40
CA ALA A 7 -43.44 -19.35 -6.23
C ALA A 7 -42.62 -20.61 -6.57
N THR A 8 -42.94 -21.29 -7.67
CA THR A 8 -42.18 -22.45 -8.17
C THR A 8 -40.75 -22.03 -8.57
N PHE A 9 -40.59 -20.93 -9.29
CA PHE A 9 -39.26 -20.40 -9.65
C PHE A 9 -38.46 -20.00 -8.40
N ALA A 10 -39.06 -19.30 -7.45
CA ALA A 10 -38.42 -18.93 -6.20
C ALA A 10 -37.97 -20.14 -5.39
N TYR A 11 -38.83 -21.20 -5.35
CA TYR A 11 -38.49 -22.46 -4.70
C TYR A 11 -37.33 -23.16 -5.41
N LEU A 12 -37.38 -23.30 -6.73
CA LEU A 12 -36.31 -23.93 -7.51
C LEU A 12 -34.96 -23.18 -7.35
N LEU A 13 -34.95 -21.87 -7.36
CA LEU A 13 -33.73 -21.07 -7.17
C LEU A 13 -33.20 -21.14 -5.73
N GLY A 14 -34.07 -21.20 -4.74
CA GLY A 14 -33.69 -21.11 -3.32
C GLY A 14 -33.43 -22.46 -2.63
N TRP A 15 -33.96 -23.57 -3.16
CA TRP A 15 -33.91 -24.89 -2.50
C TRP A 15 -33.51 -26.05 -3.41
N SER A 16 -33.51 -25.89 -4.73
CA SER A 16 -33.14 -26.95 -5.65
C SER A 16 -31.60 -27.16 -5.63
N GLN A 17 -31.18 -28.42 -5.67
CA GLN A 17 -29.77 -28.79 -5.78
C GLN A 17 -29.13 -28.42 -7.14
N ILE A 18 -29.95 -27.97 -8.10
CA ILE A 18 -29.48 -27.58 -9.44
C ILE A 18 -28.64 -26.32 -9.39
N PHE A 19 -29.02 -25.33 -8.54
CA PHE A 19 -28.36 -24.04 -8.44
C PHE A 19 -27.51 -23.93 -7.17
N THR A 20 -26.56 -24.85 -7.02
CA THR A 20 -25.61 -24.85 -5.91
C THR A 20 -24.25 -24.34 -6.34
N VAL A 21 -23.47 -23.86 -5.38
CA VAL A 21 -22.07 -23.50 -5.56
C VAL A 21 -21.24 -24.77 -5.79
N LYS A 22 -20.76 -24.98 -6.98
CA LYS A 22 -19.90 -26.10 -7.36
C LYS A 22 -18.42 -25.75 -7.23
N THR A 23 -18.07 -24.50 -7.58
CA THR A 23 -16.70 -24.01 -7.55
C THR A 23 -16.65 -22.56 -7.05
N ILE A 24 -15.57 -22.24 -6.33
CA ILE A 24 -15.24 -20.88 -5.93
C ILE A 24 -13.89 -20.57 -6.54
N GLU A 25 -13.79 -19.48 -7.27
CA GLU A 25 -12.58 -19.02 -7.94
C GLU A 25 -12.18 -17.67 -7.36
N VAL A 26 -10.90 -17.54 -6.96
CA VAL A 26 -10.32 -16.28 -6.47
C VAL A 26 -9.37 -15.74 -7.53
N LEU A 27 -9.58 -14.50 -7.93
CA LEU A 27 -8.71 -13.77 -8.86
C LEU A 27 -8.07 -12.57 -8.15
N GLY A 28 -6.82 -12.25 -8.50
CA GLY A 28 -6.12 -11.09 -7.96
C GLY A 28 -5.48 -11.33 -6.59
N SER A 29 -5.45 -12.59 -6.10
CA SER A 29 -4.70 -12.92 -4.88
C SER A 29 -3.19 -12.84 -5.13
N PRO A 30 -2.40 -12.23 -4.22
CA PRO A 30 -0.95 -12.12 -4.36
C PRO A 30 -0.22 -13.48 -4.33
N ASN A 31 -0.75 -14.43 -3.57
CA ASN A 31 -0.19 -15.79 -3.41
C ASN A 31 -1.25 -16.79 -2.90
N ALA A 32 -0.90 -18.08 -2.88
CA ALA A 32 -1.81 -19.14 -2.49
C ALA A 32 -2.29 -19.05 -1.02
N LEU A 33 -1.47 -18.56 -0.09
CA LEU A 33 -1.89 -18.39 1.31
C LEU A 33 -2.95 -17.29 1.42
N SER A 34 -2.77 -16.19 0.71
CA SER A 34 -3.76 -15.11 0.65
C SER A 34 -5.08 -15.56 0.02
N GLU A 35 -5.03 -16.48 -0.95
CA GLU A 35 -6.23 -17.10 -1.53
C GLU A 35 -7.03 -17.90 -0.48
N VAL A 36 -6.35 -18.66 0.36
CA VAL A 36 -6.99 -19.42 1.45
C VAL A 36 -7.67 -18.47 2.45
N ASP A 37 -7.01 -17.35 2.78
CA ASP A 37 -7.58 -16.35 3.69
C ASP A 37 -8.82 -15.68 3.07
N ILE A 38 -8.78 -15.32 1.79
CA ILE A 38 -9.93 -14.77 1.06
C ILE A 38 -11.09 -15.77 1.07
N LEU A 39 -10.85 -17.04 0.75
CA LEU A 39 -11.86 -18.10 0.76
C LEU A 39 -12.50 -18.23 2.14
N LYS A 40 -11.71 -18.23 3.20
CA LYS A 40 -12.17 -18.30 4.58
C LYS A 40 -13.03 -17.09 4.95
N MET A 41 -12.59 -15.88 4.64
CA MET A 41 -13.30 -14.64 4.94
C MET A 41 -14.58 -14.51 4.11
N SER A 42 -14.63 -15.06 2.91
CA SER A 42 -15.80 -15.02 2.04
C SER A 42 -17.03 -15.71 2.65
N GLN A 43 -16.81 -16.70 3.51
CA GLN A 43 -17.84 -17.57 4.10
C GLN A 43 -18.72 -18.31 3.05
N VAL A 44 -18.34 -18.26 1.78
CA VAL A 44 -19.03 -19.01 0.72
C VAL A 44 -18.67 -20.49 0.83
N LYS A 45 -19.68 -21.36 0.77
CA LYS A 45 -19.48 -22.80 0.91
C LYS A 45 -19.87 -23.54 -0.36
N ILE A 46 -19.03 -24.47 -0.79
CA ILE A 46 -19.36 -25.43 -1.84
C ILE A 46 -20.60 -26.24 -1.40
N GLY A 47 -21.54 -26.46 -2.33
CA GLY A 47 -22.82 -27.09 -2.05
C GLY A 47 -23.89 -26.15 -1.52
N GLY A 48 -23.54 -24.92 -1.11
CA GLY A 48 -24.51 -23.89 -0.71
C GLY A 48 -25.34 -23.40 -1.91
N GLN A 49 -26.50 -22.82 -1.64
CA GLN A 49 -27.39 -22.30 -2.70
C GLN A 49 -26.82 -20.99 -3.26
N LEU A 50 -26.66 -20.88 -4.57
CA LEU A 50 -26.19 -19.66 -5.26
C LEU A 50 -27.07 -18.44 -4.95
N ALA A 51 -28.39 -18.65 -4.85
CA ALA A 51 -29.33 -17.58 -4.52
C ALA A 51 -29.12 -17.01 -3.10
N ARG A 52 -28.55 -17.80 -2.20
CA ARG A 52 -28.30 -17.41 -0.80
C ARG A 52 -26.91 -16.85 -0.55
N VAL A 53 -26.04 -16.84 -1.55
CA VAL A 53 -24.74 -16.14 -1.44
C VAL A 53 -25.03 -14.65 -1.34
N ASN A 54 -24.83 -14.09 -0.15
CA ASN A 54 -24.97 -12.67 0.09
C ASN A 54 -23.68 -11.95 -0.37
N THR A 55 -23.69 -11.45 -1.59
CA THR A 55 -22.51 -10.80 -2.20
C THR A 55 -22.06 -9.58 -1.43
N GLN A 56 -22.99 -8.83 -0.82
CA GLN A 56 -22.65 -7.65 -0.03
C GLN A 56 -21.93 -8.03 1.27
N ALA A 57 -22.47 -8.97 2.04
CA ALA A 57 -21.82 -9.44 3.26
C ALA A 57 -20.47 -10.13 2.96
N THR A 58 -20.39 -10.89 1.87
CA THR A 58 -19.13 -11.48 1.41
C THR A 58 -18.08 -10.42 1.07
N LYS A 59 -18.49 -9.34 0.40
CA LYS A 59 -17.63 -8.19 0.10
C LYS A 59 -17.09 -7.54 1.37
N GLU A 60 -17.98 -7.22 2.30
CA GLU A 60 -17.65 -6.61 3.59
C GLU A 60 -16.66 -7.47 4.39
N ASN A 61 -16.90 -8.78 4.48
CA ASN A 61 -16.01 -9.71 5.17
C ASN A 61 -14.60 -9.75 4.54
N ILE A 62 -14.51 -9.78 3.20
CA ILE A 62 -13.21 -9.83 2.51
C ILE A 62 -12.48 -8.49 2.66
N GLN A 63 -13.19 -7.37 2.68
CA GLN A 63 -12.60 -6.03 2.89
C GLN A 63 -12.04 -5.81 4.31
N GLU A 64 -12.33 -6.68 5.28
CA GLU A 64 -11.63 -6.69 6.58
C GLU A 64 -10.14 -7.04 6.44
N ILE A 65 -9.75 -7.70 5.35
CA ILE A 65 -8.34 -7.98 5.03
C ILE A 65 -7.68 -6.67 4.58
N ARG A 66 -6.82 -6.09 5.40
CA ARG A 66 -6.28 -4.73 5.22
C ARG A 66 -5.63 -4.46 3.86
N TRP A 67 -4.98 -5.47 3.25
CA TRP A 67 -4.36 -5.30 1.93
C TRP A 67 -5.37 -5.35 0.77
N VAL A 68 -6.62 -5.75 1.02
CA VAL A 68 -7.68 -5.71 0.01
C VAL A 68 -8.21 -4.29 -0.10
N ARG A 69 -8.11 -3.71 -1.30
CA ARG A 69 -8.70 -2.41 -1.61
C ARG A 69 -10.17 -2.51 -1.96
N ASP A 70 -10.50 -3.48 -2.81
CA ASP A 70 -11.87 -3.76 -3.24
C ASP A 70 -12.02 -5.22 -3.66
N VAL A 71 -13.25 -5.69 -3.71
CA VAL A 71 -13.59 -7.01 -4.22
C VAL A 71 -14.92 -6.96 -4.96
N ASP A 72 -14.95 -7.60 -6.12
CA ASP A 72 -16.18 -7.85 -6.88
C ASP A 72 -16.56 -9.33 -6.80
N ILE A 73 -17.85 -9.60 -6.64
CA ILE A 73 -18.36 -10.95 -6.45
C ILE A 73 -19.42 -11.23 -7.50
N SER A 74 -19.11 -12.16 -8.39
CA SER A 74 -20.02 -12.60 -9.42
C SER A 74 -20.45 -14.05 -9.23
N ARG A 75 -21.67 -14.37 -9.71
CA ARG A 75 -22.27 -15.70 -9.65
C ARG A 75 -22.62 -16.16 -11.05
N ASN A 76 -22.00 -17.23 -11.50
CA ASN A 76 -22.38 -17.90 -12.73
C ASN A 76 -23.38 -19.02 -12.41
N TRP A 77 -24.64 -18.78 -12.76
CA TRP A 77 -25.75 -19.68 -12.47
C TRP A 77 -25.74 -20.97 -13.31
N ILE A 78 -25.13 -20.92 -14.50
CA ILE A 78 -25.05 -22.07 -15.41
C ILE A 78 -24.04 -23.08 -14.90
N ASP A 79 -22.86 -22.60 -14.53
CA ASP A 79 -21.73 -23.45 -14.12
C ASP A 79 -21.73 -23.74 -12.61
N GLY A 80 -22.55 -23.00 -11.84
CA GLY A 80 -22.52 -23.08 -10.38
C GLY A 80 -21.25 -22.46 -9.78
N LYS A 81 -20.68 -21.42 -10.41
CA LYS A 81 -19.43 -20.81 -10.01
C LYS A 81 -19.67 -19.50 -9.26
N VAL A 82 -18.96 -19.30 -8.15
CA VAL A 82 -18.80 -17.99 -7.51
C VAL A 82 -17.38 -17.51 -7.77
N GLN A 83 -17.24 -16.32 -8.34
CA GLN A 83 -15.94 -15.69 -8.62
C GLN A 83 -15.74 -14.51 -7.67
N LEU A 84 -14.61 -14.49 -6.99
CA LEU A 84 -14.16 -13.45 -6.07
C LEU A 84 -12.98 -12.72 -6.74
N SER A 85 -13.23 -11.56 -7.34
CA SER A 85 -12.20 -10.75 -8.01
C SER A 85 -11.70 -9.70 -7.04
N VAL A 86 -10.49 -9.90 -6.50
CA VAL A 86 -9.89 -9.05 -5.47
C VAL A 86 -8.93 -8.05 -6.10
N LEU A 87 -9.06 -6.80 -5.70
CA LEU A 87 -8.13 -5.73 -6.03
C LEU A 87 -7.27 -5.42 -4.79
N ALA A 88 -5.98 -5.72 -4.87
CA ALA A 88 -5.04 -5.36 -3.82
C ALA A 88 -4.79 -3.85 -3.77
N ARG A 89 -4.39 -3.35 -2.59
CA ARG A 89 -3.85 -1.99 -2.44
C ARG A 89 -2.48 -1.89 -3.09
N ASP A 90 -2.15 -0.72 -3.61
CA ASP A 90 -0.87 -0.43 -4.24
C ASP A 90 0.06 0.27 -3.25
N PRO A 91 1.17 -0.37 -2.83
CA PRO A 91 2.10 0.23 -1.89
C PRO A 91 2.89 1.37 -2.54
N ILE A 92 2.94 2.54 -1.89
CA ILE A 92 3.73 3.70 -2.34
C ILE A 92 4.98 3.93 -1.50
N ALA A 93 5.01 3.42 -0.26
CA ALA A 93 6.15 3.50 0.64
C ALA A 93 6.13 2.36 1.67
N TYR A 94 7.29 1.99 2.18
CA TYR A 94 7.38 1.26 3.44
C TYR A 94 7.18 2.25 4.58
N PHE A 95 6.32 1.88 5.51
CA PHE A 95 5.98 2.75 6.63
C PHE A 95 6.36 2.08 7.95
N ASN A 96 7.33 2.67 8.65
CA ASN A 96 7.86 2.09 9.87
C ASN A 96 7.48 2.95 11.09
N ILE A 97 6.27 2.74 11.61
CA ILE A 97 5.82 3.39 12.86
C ILE A 97 5.84 2.40 14.03
N ASP A 98 5.36 1.18 13.81
CA ASP A 98 5.15 0.16 14.85
C ASP A 98 6.15 -1.00 14.76
N GLN A 99 7.22 -0.85 14.00
CA GLN A 99 8.22 -1.90 13.72
C GLN A 99 7.61 -3.19 13.13
N VAL A 100 6.46 -3.09 12.46
CA VAL A 100 5.85 -4.20 11.74
C VAL A 100 6.64 -4.45 10.46
N GLU A 101 7.23 -5.61 10.33
CA GLU A 101 8.02 -5.98 9.16
C GLU A 101 7.14 -6.00 7.91
N GLY A 102 7.60 -5.34 6.84
CA GLY A 102 6.89 -5.28 5.56
C GLY A 102 5.64 -4.38 5.56
N GLN A 103 5.42 -3.59 6.62
CA GLN A 103 4.31 -2.63 6.64
C GLN A 103 4.50 -1.57 5.55
N THR A 104 3.45 -1.34 4.80
CA THR A 104 3.39 -0.37 3.70
C THR A 104 2.21 0.57 3.89
N ILE A 105 2.22 1.67 3.14
CA ILE A 105 1.15 2.65 3.08
C ILE A 105 0.73 2.83 1.62
N ASP A 106 -0.56 3.02 1.35
CA ASP A 106 -1.07 3.40 0.05
C ASP A 106 -1.27 4.92 -0.09
N ASN A 107 -1.71 5.35 -1.26
CA ASN A 107 -1.99 6.76 -1.57
C ASN A 107 -3.21 7.34 -0.82
N GLN A 108 -3.95 6.52 -0.08
CA GLN A 108 -5.07 6.95 0.77
C GLN A 108 -4.66 7.07 2.24
N GLY A 109 -3.42 6.68 2.56
CA GLY A 109 -2.90 6.70 3.94
C GLY A 109 -3.25 5.43 4.73
N GLU A 110 -3.76 4.38 4.08
CA GLU A 110 -4.06 3.11 4.71
C GLU A 110 -2.81 2.27 4.90
N LEU A 111 -2.67 1.70 6.10
CA LEU A 111 -1.53 0.86 6.49
C LEU A 111 -1.88 -0.62 6.32
N PHE A 112 -1.02 -1.34 5.62
CA PHE A 112 -1.21 -2.77 5.37
C PHE A 112 0.12 -3.50 5.15
N VAL A 113 0.06 -4.81 5.21
CA VAL A 113 1.16 -5.69 4.77
C VAL A 113 0.65 -6.46 3.57
N LEU A 114 1.28 -6.27 2.42
CA LEU A 114 0.95 -7.02 1.20
C LEU A 114 1.77 -8.31 1.17
N PRO A 115 1.13 -9.49 1.25
CA PRO A 115 1.85 -10.76 1.34
C PRO A 115 2.76 -11.02 0.14
N GLY A 116 4.05 -11.29 0.41
CA GLY A 116 5.04 -11.57 -0.63
C GLY A 116 5.54 -10.35 -1.40
N PHE A 117 5.13 -9.13 -1.01
CA PHE A 117 5.57 -7.91 -1.66
C PHE A 117 6.98 -7.52 -1.21
N SER A 118 7.83 -7.18 -2.18
CA SER A 118 9.13 -6.56 -1.94
C SER A 118 9.48 -5.67 -3.12
N ASN A 119 9.67 -4.39 -2.87
CA ASN A 119 10.12 -3.42 -3.86
C ASN A 119 11.18 -2.49 -3.26
N PRO A 120 12.48 -2.69 -3.56
CA PRO A 120 13.56 -1.89 -2.99
C PRO A 120 13.60 -0.44 -3.50
N GLU A 121 12.82 -0.09 -4.52
CA GLU A 121 12.74 1.27 -5.04
C GLU A 121 11.79 2.17 -4.24
N LEU A 122 10.93 1.57 -3.42
CA LEU A 122 10.05 2.34 -2.56
C LEU A 122 10.81 2.95 -1.38
N PRO A 123 10.47 4.20 -0.99
CA PRO A 123 11.09 4.84 0.16
C PRO A 123 10.69 4.15 1.46
N VAL A 124 11.60 4.15 2.44
CA VAL A 124 11.28 3.82 3.82
C VAL A 124 10.98 5.13 4.55
N ILE A 125 9.75 5.29 4.99
CA ILE A 125 9.26 6.51 5.63
C ILE A 125 8.89 6.22 7.09
N SER A 126 9.30 7.10 8.00
CA SER A 126 8.84 7.14 9.38
C SER A 126 8.14 8.47 9.63
N ALA A 127 6.93 8.42 10.16
CA ALA A 127 6.14 9.61 10.48
C ALA A 127 5.21 9.29 11.66
N ALA A 128 4.80 10.31 12.40
CA ALA A 128 3.85 10.14 13.49
C ALA A 128 2.41 9.89 13.00
N THR A 129 2.11 10.22 11.75
CA THR A 129 0.79 10.08 11.13
C THR A 129 0.90 9.64 9.68
N SER A 130 -0.17 9.00 9.16
CA SER A 130 -0.27 8.68 7.73
C SER A 130 -0.16 9.91 6.84
N ALA A 131 -0.75 11.04 7.25
CA ALA A 131 -0.65 12.31 6.53
C ALA A 131 0.80 12.77 6.37
N GLY A 132 1.60 12.73 7.45
CA GLY A 132 3.02 13.04 7.39
C GLY A 132 3.82 12.09 6.50
N ALA A 133 3.41 10.82 6.43
CA ALA A 133 4.02 9.86 5.52
C ALA A 133 3.70 10.15 4.06
N LEU A 134 2.46 10.56 3.76
CA LEU A 134 2.06 10.97 2.41
C LEU A 134 2.82 12.23 1.96
N GLU A 135 2.93 13.25 2.82
CA GLU A 135 3.75 14.45 2.54
C GLU A 135 5.23 14.09 2.27
N ALA A 136 5.81 13.16 3.05
CA ALA A 136 7.17 12.69 2.81
C ALA A 136 7.31 11.93 1.49
N ASN A 137 6.31 11.13 1.12
CA ASN A 137 6.29 10.44 -0.16
C ASN A 137 6.15 11.41 -1.35
N ASP A 138 5.35 12.46 -1.21
CA ASP A 138 5.23 13.52 -2.21
C ASP A 138 6.57 14.22 -2.43
N LEU A 139 7.26 14.56 -1.34
CA LEU A 139 8.62 15.11 -1.42
C LEU A 139 9.59 14.12 -2.09
N PHE A 140 9.54 12.84 -1.71
CA PHE A 140 10.40 11.81 -2.30
C PHE A 140 10.20 11.69 -3.81
N THR A 141 8.96 11.68 -4.27
CA THR A 141 8.64 11.57 -5.70
C THR A 141 9.03 12.82 -6.48
N ALA A 142 9.02 13.99 -5.83
CA ALA A 142 9.45 15.25 -6.43
C ALA A 142 10.97 15.36 -6.64
N PHE A 143 11.78 14.56 -5.92
CA PHE A 143 13.22 14.59 -6.10
C PHE A 143 13.66 14.12 -7.50
N PRO A 144 14.71 14.71 -8.07
CA PRO A 144 15.38 14.18 -9.25
C PRO A 144 15.80 12.72 -9.03
N ALA A 145 15.69 11.89 -10.08
CA ALA A 145 15.92 10.45 -9.98
C ALA A 145 17.27 10.06 -9.38
N ASP A 146 18.34 10.81 -9.72
CA ASP A 146 19.68 10.54 -9.21
C ASP A 146 19.81 10.82 -7.72
N PHE A 147 19.22 11.91 -7.24
CA PHE A 147 19.20 12.24 -5.82
C PHE A 147 18.30 11.27 -5.05
N ARG A 148 17.12 10.98 -5.59
CA ARG A 148 16.14 10.04 -5.01
C ARG A 148 16.76 8.67 -4.74
N ARG A 149 17.54 8.11 -5.66
CA ARG A 149 18.27 6.83 -5.50
C ARG A 149 19.29 6.83 -4.36
N SER A 150 19.75 7.99 -3.94
CA SER A 150 20.68 8.11 -2.81
C SER A 150 19.99 8.06 -1.45
N ILE A 151 18.68 8.31 -1.39
CA ILE A 151 17.91 8.37 -0.14
C ILE A 151 17.64 6.94 0.34
N THR A 152 18.02 6.65 1.58
CA THR A 152 17.80 5.34 2.22
C THR A 152 16.57 5.32 3.11
N SER A 153 16.26 6.44 3.75
CA SER A 153 15.02 6.60 4.53
C SER A 153 14.69 8.07 4.73
N MET A 154 13.43 8.34 5.07
CA MET A 154 12.92 9.66 5.38
C MET A 154 12.16 9.65 6.70
N VAL A 155 12.23 10.75 7.44
CA VAL A 155 11.45 10.96 8.66
C VAL A 155 10.71 12.29 8.55
N ALA A 156 9.39 12.24 8.63
CA ALA A 156 8.58 13.46 8.81
C ALA A 156 8.54 13.79 10.32
N THR A 157 9.25 14.85 10.71
CA THR A 157 9.39 15.24 12.13
C THR A 157 8.29 16.17 12.62
N ALA A 158 7.70 16.93 11.71
CA ALA A 158 6.54 17.81 11.92
C ALA A 158 5.88 18.06 10.56
N SER A 159 4.78 18.79 10.53
CA SER A 159 4.18 19.20 9.26
C SER A 159 5.21 19.88 8.39
N SER A 160 5.41 19.35 7.17
CA SER A 160 6.34 19.88 6.16
C SER A 160 7.80 20.05 6.65
N SER A 161 8.26 19.21 7.60
CA SER A 161 9.65 19.21 8.05
C SER A 161 10.23 17.80 7.97
N PHE A 162 11.26 17.62 7.13
CA PHE A 162 11.80 16.32 6.77
C PHE A 162 13.28 16.17 7.12
N LEU A 163 13.60 14.99 7.64
CA LEU A 163 14.97 14.52 7.82
C LEU A 163 15.20 13.37 6.82
N LEU A 164 16.25 13.48 6.01
CA LEU A 164 16.62 12.45 5.05
C LEU A 164 17.87 11.72 5.55
N ASN A 165 17.89 10.41 5.41
CA ASN A 165 19.12 9.64 5.46
C ASN A 165 19.48 9.28 4.02
N ALA A 166 20.69 9.62 3.59
CA ALA A 166 21.12 9.42 2.21
C ALA A 166 22.55 8.86 2.16
N LYS A 167 22.80 8.03 1.14
CA LYS A 167 24.15 7.53 0.82
C LYS A 167 24.72 8.34 -0.33
N LEU A 168 25.54 9.35 -0.01
CA LEU A 168 26.12 10.28 -0.96
C LEU A 168 27.64 10.09 -1.02
N LYS A 169 28.18 9.92 -2.23
CA LYS A 169 29.62 9.64 -2.43
C LYS A 169 30.17 8.53 -1.52
N GLY A 170 29.37 7.46 -1.34
CA GLY A 170 29.72 6.30 -0.50
C GLY A 170 29.61 6.53 1.03
N ARG A 171 29.12 7.69 1.48
CA ARG A 171 28.97 8.06 2.90
C ARG A 171 27.50 8.13 3.30
N ASN A 172 27.17 7.69 4.51
CA ASN A 172 25.86 7.89 5.09
C ASN A 172 25.78 9.29 5.70
N ILE A 173 24.89 10.12 5.19
CA ILE A 173 24.72 11.50 5.59
C ILE A 173 23.27 11.73 5.99
N LYS A 174 23.08 12.35 7.16
CA LYS A 174 21.79 12.87 7.59
C LYS A 174 21.62 14.28 7.04
N ILE A 175 20.45 14.57 6.47
CA ILE A 175 20.15 15.87 5.89
C ILE A 175 18.89 16.40 6.56
N ARG A 176 18.99 17.49 7.31
CA ARG A 176 17.83 18.24 7.78
C ARG A 176 17.32 19.07 6.62
N TRP A 177 16.35 18.53 5.91
CA TRP A 177 15.88 19.10 4.66
C TRP A 177 14.99 20.33 4.87
N GLY A 178 14.18 20.31 5.95
CA GLY A 178 13.12 21.29 6.17
C GLY A 178 11.93 21.04 5.24
N ASP A 179 11.43 22.09 4.63
CA ASP A 179 10.29 22.07 3.72
C ASP A 179 10.66 21.64 2.28
N SER A 180 9.67 21.60 1.39
CA SER A 180 9.85 21.28 -0.04
C SER A 180 10.35 22.45 -0.89
N ALA A 181 10.53 23.64 -0.31
CA ALA A 181 10.98 24.82 -1.05
C ALA A 181 12.45 24.71 -1.47
N GLU A 182 12.83 25.44 -2.51
CA GLU A 182 14.21 25.61 -2.99
C GLU A 182 14.97 24.30 -3.26
N MET A 183 14.27 23.26 -3.67
CA MET A 183 14.81 21.91 -3.87
C MET A 183 16.12 21.90 -4.67
N ASN A 184 16.15 22.57 -5.83
CA ASN A 184 17.33 22.60 -6.70
C ASN A 184 18.52 23.32 -6.03
N LEU A 185 18.25 24.37 -5.26
CA LEU A 185 19.28 25.06 -4.49
C LEU A 185 19.83 24.13 -3.41
N LYS A 186 18.98 23.48 -2.62
CA LYS A 186 19.38 22.55 -1.57
C LYS A 186 20.26 21.42 -2.13
N ILE A 187 19.88 20.80 -3.24
CA ILE A 187 20.65 19.75 -3.89
C ILE A 187 22.03 20.30 -4.34
N SER A 188 22.07 21.47 -4.98
CA SER A 188 23.34 22.08 -5.42
C SER A 188 24.25 22.45 -4.26
N VAL A 189 23.69 22.86 -3.12
CA VAL A 189 24.44 23.12 -1.88
C VAL A 189 25.05 21.83 -1.33
N ILE A 190 24.30 20.73 -1.29
CA ILE A 190 24.81 19.42 -0.89
C ILE A 190 26.03 19.04 -1.75
N ASP A 191 25.90 19.12 -3.07
CA ASP A 191 26.96 18.74 -4.00
C ASP A 191 28.26 19.56 -3.81
N ARG A 192 28.09 20.88 -3.60
CA ARG A 192 29.23 21.79 -3.32
C ARG A 192 29.86 21.45 -1.95
N LEU A 193 29.08 21.30 -0.91
CA LEU A 193 29.58 20.96 0.43
C LEU A 193 30.36 19.65 0.42
N LEU A 194 29.87 18.63 -0.30
CA LEU A 194 30.51 17.32 -0.39
C LEU A 194 31.75 17.32 -1.32
N ALA A 195 31.96 18.36 -2.11
CA ALA A 195 33.16 18.53 -2.94
C ALA A 195 34.31 19.15 -2.16
N LEU A 196 34.03 19.83 -1.04
CA LEU A 196 35.06 20.51 -0.22
C LEU A 196 35.94 19.49 0.52
N PRO A 197 37.26 19.62 0.48
CA PRO A 197 38.18 18.70 1.15
C PRO A 197 38.03 18.67 2.67
N GLU A 198 37.68 19.79 3.29
CA GLU A 198 37.44 19.94 4.72
C GLU A 198 36.20 19.15 5.19
N ASN A 199 35.24 18.90 4.30
CA ASN A 199 33.97 18.25 4.59
C ASN A 199 33.99 16.71 4.40
N LYS A 200 35.19 16.11 4.29
CA LYS A 200 35.30 14.65 4.07
C LYS A 200 34.72 13.79 5.19
N LYS A 201 34.58 14.33 6.40
CA LYS A 201 34.14 13.59 7.58
C LYS A 201 32.75 13.99 8.09
N ILE A 202 32.06 14.91 7.40
CA ILE A 202 30.74 15.34 7.83
C ILE A 202 29.75 14.18 7.76
N THR A 203 28.83 14.15 8.72
CA THR A 203 27.74 13.17 8.84
C THR A 203 26.37 13.81 8.85
N LEU A 204 26.30 15.13 9.03
CA LEU A 204 25.07 15.91 9.04
C LEU A 204 25.21 17.15 8.16
N ILE A 205 24.19 17.43 7.37
CA ILE A 205 24.00 18.69 6.64
C ILE A 205 22.64 19.27 7.05
N ASP A 206 22.63 20.49 7.54
CA ASP A 206 21.41 21.22 7.88
C ASP A 206 21.10 22.25 6.80
N LEU A 207 19.95 22.09 6.14
CA LEU A 207 19.46 22.91 5.03
C LEU A 207 18.17 23.67 5.36
N LEU A 208 17.85 23.83 6.65
CA LEU A 208 16.72 24.69 7.04
C LEU A 208 16.88 26.11 6.53
N ALA A 209 18.12 26.59 6.42
CA ALA A 209 18.49 27.83 5.77
C ALA A 209 19.53 27.51 4.65
N PRO A 210 19.11 27.19 3.42
CA PRO A 210 20.02 26.70 2.36
C PRO A 210 21.06 27.71 1.91
N HIS A 211 20.85 29.01 2.17
CA HIS A 211 21.84 30.07 1.91
C HIS A 211 22.94 30.18 2.99
N ALA A 212 22.73 29.56 4.16
CA ALA A 212 23.68 29.49 5.27
C ALA A 212 23.70 28.08 5.88
N PRO A 213 24.12 27.05 5.11
CA PRO A 213 24.05 25.65 5.54
C PRO A 213 25.02 25.38 6.69
N ILE A 214 24.64 24.49 7.60
CA ILE A 214 25.48 24.04 8.71
C ILE A 214 25.87 22.57 8.44
N VAL A 215 27.15 22.26 8.66
CA VAL A 215 27.66 20.89 8.57
C VAL A 215 28.29 20.44 9.90
N ARG A 216 28.18 19.14 10.17
CA ARG A 216 28.78 18.48 11.36
C ARG A 216 29.33 17.12 11.03
#